data_cd6411abc270773915ba79c3b5869d90
#
_entry.id   cd6411abc270773915ba79c3b5869d90
#
_cell.length_a   1.000
_cell.length_b   1.000
_cell.length_c   1.000
_cell.angle_alpha   90.00
_cell.angle_beta   90.00
_cell.angle_gamma   90.00
#
_symmetry.space_group_name_H-M   'P 1'
#
loop_
_entity.id
_entity.type
_entity.pdbx_description
1 polymer ?
#
loop_
_entity_poly.entity_id
_entity_poly.type
_entity_poly.pdbx_seq_one_letter_code
_entity_poly.pdbx_strand_id
1 'polypeptide(L)'
;MALTSRLPDNVVSQFGYETVAASQTAQALGATGRAGDLLHGLLIVPANTSPGAVAIKDGADAAITVFTGGATSVDDLTPIWLPLDLKSRTGAWQVTTGVDVSVIGVGDFT
;
A
#
# COMPACT_ATOMS: atom_id res chain seq x y z
N MET A 1 29.60 6.80 13.43
CA MET A 1 29.34 6.59 12.98
C MET A 1 29.00 6.21 12.72
N ALA A 2 28.83 6.23 12.95
CA ALA A 2 28.61 5.74 12.60
C ALA A 2 28.12 5.72 12.15
N LEU A 3 28.01 5.81 12.07
CA LEU A 3 27.79 5.67 11.50
C LEU A 3 27.48 5.52 10.89
N THR A 4 27.55 5.72 10.63
CA THR A 4 27.41 5.44 9.94
C THR A 4 27.21 4.84 9.21
N SER A 5 27.56 5.10 9.16
CA SER A 5 27.69 4.27 8.10
C SER A 5 26.74 3.18 7.88
N ARG A 6 26.17 3.05 8.13
CA ARG A 6 25.07 2.17 8.17
C ARG A 6 23.91 2.63 7.34
N LEU A 7 24.23 3.36 6.27
CA LEU A 7 23.19 3.85 5.39
C LEU A 7 22.27 2.76 4.86
N PRO A 8 22.75 1.60 4.40
CA PRO A 8 21.82 0.58 3.91
C PRO A 8 20.84 0.12 4.98
N ASP A 9 21.31 -0.07 6.19
CA ASP A 9 20.43 -0.47 7.27
C ASP A 9 19.42 0.63 7.58
N ASN A 10 19.87 1.87 7.56
CA ASN A 10 18.99 2.99 7.85
C ASN A 10 17.90 3.11 6.80
N VAL A 11 18.23 2.91 5.55
CA VAL A 11 17.25 3.00 4.47
C VAL A 11 16.16 1.95 4.67
N VAL A 12 16.53 0.72 4.93
CA VAL A 12 15.56 -0.35 5.13
C VAL A 12 14.73 -0.10 6.38
N SER A 13 15.36 0.32 7.46
CA SER A 13 14.66 0.51 8.73
C SER A 13 13.75 1.74 8.73
N GLN A 14 13.86 2.62 7.72
CA GLN A 14 12.98 3.78 7.62
C GLN A 14 11.61 3.42 7.07
N PHE A 15 11.46 2.26 6.45
CA PHE A 15 10.15 1.88 5.96
C PHE A 15 9.25 1.55 7.14
N GLY A 16 8.05 2.14 7.11
CA GLY A 16 7.00 1.82 8.04
C GLY A 16 5.87 1.13 7.30
N TYR A 17 4.76 0.95 8.01
CA TYR A 17 3.59 0.36 7.38
C TYR A 17 2.33 1.02 7.93
N GLU A 18 1.25 0.89 7.17
CA GLU A 18 -0.07 1.30 7.61
C GLU A 18 -1.09 0.28 7.13
N THR A 19 -1.99 -0.10 8.02
CA THR A 19 -3.03 -1.07 7.69
C THR A 19 -4.24 -0.33 7.11
N VAL A 20 -4.84 -0.94 6.09
CA VAL A 20 -6.07 -0.46 5.47
C VAL A 20 -7.09 -1.57 5.57
N ALA A 21 -8.14 -1.36 6.36
CA ALA A 21 -9.20 -2.35 6.53
C ALA A 21 -9.95 -2.57 5.22
N ALA A 22 -10.80 -3.59 5.18
CA ALA A 22 -11.69 -3.79 4.04
C ALA A 22 -12.68 -2.63 3.92
N SER A 23 -13.13 -2.37 2.71
CA SER A 23 -14.18 -1.39 2.39
C SER A 23 -13.80 0.05 2.77
N GLN A 24 -12.54 0.40 2.56
CA GLN A 24 -12.07 1.78 2.77
C GLN A 24 -11.96 2.49 1.42
N THR A 25 -12.31 3.78 1.42
CA THR A 25 -12.22 4.61 0.23
C THR A 25 -11.13 5.64 0.43
N ALA A 26 -10.10 5.59 -0.43
CA ALA A 26 -9.03 6.60 -0.50
C ALA A 26 -8.44 6.90 0.88
N GLN A 27 -8.10 5.87 1.65
CA GLN A 27 -7.45 6.07 2.93
C GLN A 27 -6.03 6.55 2.71
N ALA A 28 -5.70 7.71 3.25
CA ALA A 28 -4.34 8.25 3.13
C ALA A 28 -3.36 7.42 3.94
N LEU A 29 -2.18 7.23 3.38
CA LEU A 29 -1.06 6.56 4.06
C LEU A 29 -0.18 7.63 4.69
N GLY A 30 0.14 7.43 5.98
CA GLY A 30 0.90 8.40 6.77
C GLY A 30 -0.01 9.32 7.56
N ALA A 31 0.58 10.05 8.50
CA ALA A 31 -0.17 10.96 9.38
C ALA A 31 -0.65 12.19 8.61
N THR A 32 0.18 12.74 7.74
CA THR A 32 -0.17 13.88 6.90
C THR A 32 -0.14 13.55 5.42
N GLY A 33 0.84 12.77 5.00
CA GLY A 33 1.05 12.42 3.62
C GLY A 33 1.39 13.63 2.74
N ARG A 34 2.21 13.43 1.73
CA ARG A 34 2.53 14.52 0.80
C ARG A 34 3.23 13.95 -0.43
N ALA A 35 3.40 14.79 -1.45
CA ALA A 35 4.19 14.45 -2.61
C ALA A 35 5.62 14.10 -2.18
N GLY A 36 6.18 13.08 -2.79
CA GLY A 36 7.50 12.57 -2.44
C GLY A 36 7.47 11.34 -1.53
N ASP A 37 6.32 11.01 -0.95
CA ASP A 37 6.20 9.79 -0.15
C ASP A 37 6.44 8.55 -1.02
N LEU A 38 7.13 7.57 -0.45
CA LEU A 38 7.48 6.35 -1.16
C LEU A 38 6.52 5.23 -0.76
N LEU A 39 5.87 4.63 -1.75
CA LEU A 39 5.08 3.42 -1.57
C LEU A 39 5.92 2.24 -2.06
N HIS A 40 6.50 1.51 -1.12
CA HIS A 40 7.37 0.37 -1.43
C HIS A 40 6.56 -0.80 -1.98
N GLY A 41 5.41 -1.07 -1.38
CA GLY A 41 4.54 -2.14 -1.84
C GLY A 41 3.31 -2.28 -0.98
N LEU A 42 2.46 -3.21 -1.39
CA LEU A 42 1.23 -3.55 -0.67
C LEU A 42 1.21 -5.04 -0.39
N LEU A 43 0.89 -5.39 0.85
CA LEU A 43 0.56 -6.77 1.17
C LEU A 43 -0.96 -6.89 1.15
N ILE A 44 -1.49 -7.60 0.17
CA ILE A 44 -2.93 -7.74 -0.03
C ILE A 44 -3.38 -9.00 0.69
N VAL A 45 -4.35 -8.85 1.59
CA VAL A 45 -4.81 -9.95 2.46
C VAL A 45 -6.27 -10.23 2.15
N PRO A 46 -6.55 -11.27 1.35
CA PRO A 46 -7.94 -11.66 1.07
C PRO A 46 -8.56 -12.36 2.29
N ALA A 47 -9.82 -12.05 2.55
CA ALA A 47 -10.57 -12.68 3.64
C ALA A 47 -11.34 -13.91 3.16
N ASN A 48 -11.59 -14.02 1.86
CA ASN A 48 -12.19 -15.21 1.25
C ASN A 48 -11.68 -15.31 -0.19
N THR A 49 -12.21 -16.26 -0.95
CA THR A 49 -11.74 -16.52 -2.32
C THR A 49 -12.31 -15.54 -3.34
N SER A 50 -13.19 -14.65 -2.92
CA SER A 50 -13.81 -13.66 -3.79
C SER A 50 -13.61 -12.23 -3.26
N PRO A 51 -12.36 -11.82 -3.01
CA PRO A 51 -12.11 -10.48 -2.45
C PRO A 51 -12.42 -9.41 -3.48
N GLY A 52 -12.75 -8.21 -2.99
CA GLY A 52 -12.94 -7.04 -3.83
C GLY A 52 -11.62 -6.51 -4.39
N ALA A 53 -11.72 -5.43 -5.13
CA ALA A 53 -10.55 -4.82 -5.78
C ALA A 53 -9.73 -3.99 -4.80
N VAL A 54 -8.46 -3.76 -5.16
CA VAL A 54 -7.59 -2.83 -4.45
C VAL A 54 -7.05 -1.81 -5.48
N ALA A 55 -7.14 -0.54 -5.12
CA ALA A 55 -6.62 0.54 -5.96
C ALA A 55 -5.75 1.48 -5.13
N ILE A 56 -4.80 2.12 -5.81
CA ILE A 56 -3.98 3.17 -5.20
C ILE A 56 -4.26 4.48 -5.91
N LYS A 57 -3.96 5.57 -5.23
CA LYS A 57 -4.18 6.90 -5.78
C LYS A 57 -3.05 7.82 -5.30
N ASP A 58 -2.49 8.58 -6.23
CA ASP A 58 -1.44 9.54 -5.96
C ASP A 58 -2.08 10.92 -5.82
N GLY A 59 -2.31 11.37 -4.58
CA GLY A 59 -2.94 12.67 -4.35
C GLY A 59 -4.28 12.79 -5.05
N ALA A 60 -4.41 13.79 -5.91
CA ALA A 60 -5.64 14.05 -6.66
C ALA A 60 -5.70 13.32 -8.01
N ASP A 61 -4.68 12.56 -8.36
CA ASP A 61 -4.67 11.83 -9.63
C ASP A 61 -5.71 10.72 -9.64
N ALA A 62 -6.02 10.20 -10.83
CA ALA A 62 -6.98 9.12 -10.97
C ALA A 62 -6.49 7.85 -10.26
N ALA A 63 -7.42 7.09 -9.71
CA ALA A 63 -7.09 5.83 -9.04
C ALA A 63 -6.56 4.81 -10.02
N ILE A 64 -5.64 3.98 -9.54
CA ILE A 64 -5.03 2.90 -10.33
C ILE A 64 -5.40 1.58 -9.66
N THR A 65 -6.14 0.73 -10.37
CA THR A 65 -6.47 -0.58 -9.85
C THR A 65 -5.23 -1.48 -9.95
N VAL A 66 -4.76 -1.97 -8.81
CA VAL A 66 -3.58 -2.82 -8.76
C VAL A 66 -3.92 -4.28 -8.50
N PHE A 67 -5.14 -4.56 -8.04
CA PHE A 67 -5.65 -5.91 -7.83
C PHE A 67 -7.13 -5.89 -8.19
N THR A 68 -7.48 -6.65 -9.21
CA THR A 68 -8.87 -6.61 -9.73
C THR A 68 -9.85 -7.30 -8.80
N GLY A 69 -9.47 -8.41 -8.20
CA GLY A 69 -10.38 -9.15 -7.34
C GLY A 69 -11.54 -9.77 -8.11
N GLY A 70 -12.62 -10.03 -7.40
CA GLY A 70 -13.84 -10.58 -7.96
C GLY A 70 -14.07 -12.03 -7.60
N ALA A 71 -15.14 -12.61 -8.15
CA ALA A 71 -15.56 -13.96 -7.82
C ALA A 71 -14.45 -14.97 -8.10
N THR A 72 -14.10 -15.75 -7.09
CA THR A 72 -13.09 -16.82 -7.16
C THR A 72 -11.74 -16.34 -7.73
N SER A 73 -11.40 -15.08 -7.46
CA SER A 73 -10.17 -14.49 -8.02
C SER A 73 -8.91 -15.01 -7.35
N VAL A 74 -9.01 -15.63 -6.17
CA VAL A 74 -7.87 -16.25 -5.51
C VAL A 74 -8.23 -17.69 -5.15
N ASP A 75 -7.23 -18.57 -5.17
CA ASP A 75 -7.45 -19.99 -4.86
C ASP A 75 -7.42 -20.26 -3.36
N ASP A 76 -6.65 -19.49 -2.63
CA ASP A 76 -6.51 -19.64 -1.20
C ASP A 76 -6.39 -18.24 -0.57
N LEU A 77 -6.17 -18.22 0.74
CA LEU A 77 -6.11 -16.96 1.48
C LEU A 77 -4.69 -16.49 1.77
N THR A 78 -3.73 -17.00 1.01
CA THR A 78 -2.34 -16.56 1.17
C THR A 78 -2.21 -15.09 0.82
N PRO A 79 -1.62 -14.27 1.69
CA PRO A 79 -1.41 -12.85 1.36
C PRO A 79 -0.53 -12.70 0.12
N ILE A 80 -0.84 -11.67 -0.66
CA ILE A 80 -0.17 -11.39 -1.93
C ILE A 80 0.71 -10.16 -1.75
N TRP A 81 2.02 -10.31 -1.94
CA TRP A 81 2.93 -9.18 -1.91
C TRP A 81 3.04 -8.56 -3.30
N LEU A 82 2.73 -7.26 -3.38
CA LEU A 82 2.80 -6.49 -4.62
C LEU A 82 3.89 -5.43 -4.48
N PRO A 83 5.07 -5.63 -5.08
CA PRO A 83 6.13 -4.63 -5.03
C PRO A 83 5.80 -3.49 -5.99
N LEU A 84 6.00 -2.26 -5.55
CA LEU A 84 5.66 -1.07 -6.35
C LEU A 84 6.84 -0.11 -6.48
N ASP A 85 7.44 0.31 -5.38
CA ASP A 85 8.56 1.26 -5.35
C ASP A 85 8.23 2.54 -6.11
N LEU A 86 7.09 3.14 -5.77
CA LEU A 86 6.60 4.34 -6.43
C LEU A 86 6.69 5.54 -5.48
N LYS A 87 7.19 6.64 -6.02
CA LYS A 87 7.27 7.90 -5.30
C LYS A 87 6.12 8.78 -5.76
N SER A 88 5.36 9.33 -4.82
CA SER A 88 4.21 10.15 -5.19
C SER A 88 4.64 11.48 -5.78
N ARG A 89 3.80 12.03 -6.65
CA ARG A 89 4.07 13.28 -7.36
C ARG A 89 3.13 14.41 -6.98
N THR A 90 1.88 14.09 -6.64
CA THR A 90 0.86 15.12 -6.43
C THR A 90 0.40 15.21 -4.99
N GLY A 91 0.57 14.18 -4.18
CA GLY A 91 0.14 14.22 -2.79
C GLY A 91 0.35 12.90 -2.09
N ALA A 92 -0.36 12.71 -0.99
CA ALA A 92 -0.29 11.48 -0.21
C ALA A 92 -0.71 10.28 -1.06
N TRP A 93 -0.07 9.14 -0.85
CA TRP A 93 -0.59 7.87 -1.34
C TRP A 93 -1.88 7.53 -0.61
N GLN A 94 -2.87 7.05 -1.34
CA GLN A 94 -4.16 6.64 -0.80
C GLN A 94 -4.49 5.24 -1.32
N VAL A 95 -5.19 4.47 -0.50
CA VAL A 95 -5.56 3.11 -0.85
C VAL A 95 -7.07 2.94 -0.70
N THR A 96 -7.68 2.35 -1.71
CA THR A 96 -9.09 1.96 -1.68
C THR A 96 -9.15 0.44 -1.69
N THR A 97 -9.90 -0.12 -0.74
CA THR A 97 -10.11 -1.57 -0.65
C THR A 97 -11.58 -1.89 -0.87
N GLY A 98 -11.85 -3.00 -1.54
CA GLY A 98 -13.19 -3.54 -1.66
C GLY A 98 -13.58 -4.35 -0.46
N VAL A 99 -14.70 -5.08 -0.57
CA VAL A 99 -15.15 -5.98 0.49
C VAL A 99 -14.21 -7.18 0.59
N ASP A 100 -14.06 -7.71 1.80
CA ASP A 100 -13.34 -8.96 2.05
C ASP A 100 -11.88 -8.94 1.60
N VAL A 101 -11.28 -7.75 1.58
CA VAL A 101 -9.86 -7.61 1.30
C VAL A 101 -9.31 -6.44 2.12
N SER A 102 -8.21 -6.69 2.80
CA SER A 102 -7.48 -5.64 3.51
C SER A 102 -6.07 -5.55 2.96
N VAL A 103 -5.36 -4.48 3.33
CA VAL A 103 -4.05 -4.19 2.78
C VAL A 103 -3.14 -3.68 3.89
N ILE A 104 -1.88 -4.03 3.82
CA ILE A 104 -0.84 -3.37 4.59
C ILE A 104 0.05 -2.62 3.60
N GLY A 105 0.01 -1.29 3.67
CA GLY A 105 0.89 -0.46 2.86
C GLY A 105 2.25 -0.33 3.54
N VAL A 106 3.31 -0.56 2.78
CA VAL A 106 4.68 -0.49 3.28
C VAL A 106 5.41 0.59 2.50
N GLY A 107 6.09 1.49 3.22
CA GLY A 107 6.81 2.55 2.55
C GLY A 107 7.34 3.59 3.53
N ASP A 108 7.63 4.77 2.99
CA ASP A 108 8.11 5.90 3.77
C ASP A 108 7.07 7.03 3.62
N PHE A 109 6.17 7.07 4.57
CA PHE A 109 5.03 7.99 4.53
C PHE A 109 5.19 9.08 5.57
N THR A 110 4.84 10.28 5.21
CA THR A 110 4.80 11.42 6.13
C THR A 110 3.39 11.58 6.70
#